data_8f7dd55b6e37314fe145f37476418e64
#
_entry.id   8f7dd55b6e37314fe145f37476418e64
#
_cell.length_a   1.000
_cell.length_b   1.000
_cell.length_c   1.000
_cell.angle_alpha   90.00
_cell.angle_beta   90.00
_cell.angle_gamma   90.00
#
_symmetry.space_group_name_H-M   'P 1'
#
loop_
_entity.id
_entity.type
_entity.pdbx_description
1 polymer ?
#
loop_
_entity_poly.entity_id
_entity_poly.type
_entity_poly.pdbx_seq_one_letter_code
_entity_poly.pdbx_strand_id
1 'polypeptide(L)'
;MSKMTDHLDRPVVVVTGLGVITSLGVGTKDNWDALSAGRSGIHPIRRFPTDDLKTRISGTVDFLDSSDKGPSALTYEMAEATATEALAEAGLGDGDFGGPLFLAAPPVELSWRDRFDLYRMSTEGAGYRRLLTGAVKPEASGYYETTQFGSIADRLADRFGTRGLPITLST
;
A
#
# COMPACT_ATOMS: atom_id res chain seq x y z
N MET A 1 14.70 34.68 0.67
CA MET A 1 15.05 33.47 -0.09
C MET A 1 14.81 33.76 -1.57
N SER A 2 15.85 33.68 -2.39
CA SER A 2 15.71 33.81 -3.85
C SER A 2 14.91 32.63 -4.36
N LYS A 3 13.80 32.88 -5.06
CA LYS A 3 13.07 31.81 -5.75
C LYS A 3 13.97 31.27 -6.88
N MET A 4 14.31 29.98 -6.85
CA MET A 4 14.91 29.30 -7.97
C MET A 4 13.87 29.16 -9.09
N THR A 5 14.12 29.79 -10.21
CA THR A 5 13.28 29.70 -11.41
C THR A 5 14.08 29.14 -12.58
N ASP A 6 13.39 28.50 -13.52
CA ASP A 6 13.97 28.05 -14.78
C ASP A 6 14.14 29.22 -15.79
N HIS A 7 14.59 28.92 -16.99
CA HIS A 7 14.80 29.92 -18.05
C HIS A 7 13.49 30.59 -18.56
N LEU A 8 12.32 30.11 -18.15
CA LEU A 8 11.00 30.67 -18.45
C LEU A 8 10.36 31.32 -17.21
N ASP A 9 11.15 31.63 -16.17
CA ASP A 9 10.74 32.21 -14.90
C ASP A 9 9.67 31.37 -14.12
N ARG A 10 9.66 30.05 -14.36
CA ARG A 10 8.79 29.12 -13.65
C ARG A 10 9.50 28.57 -12.41
N PRO A 11 8.79 28.31 -11.30
CA PRO A 11 9.40 27.70 -10.12
C PRO A 11 10.06 26.36 -10.47
N VAL A 12 11.28 26.15 -10.05
CA VAL A 12 11.96 24.84 -10.17
C VAL A 12 11.39 23.91 -9.11
N VAL A 13 10.92 22.75 -9.55
CA VAL A 13 10.46 21.65 -8.68
C VAL A 13 11.50 20.52 -8.76
N VAL A 14 11.93 20.05 -7.61
CA VAL A 14 12.94 18.99 -7.48
C VAL A 14 12.41 17.84 -6.65
N VAL A 15 12.90 16.63 -6.92
CA VAL A 15 12.69 15.46 -6.06
C VAL A 15 13.77 15.51 -4.98
N THR A 16 13.38 15.50 -3.72
CA THR A 16 14.28 15.62 -2.57
C THR A 16 14.54 14.29 -1.87
N GLY A 17 13.68 13.27 -2.11
CA GLY A 17 13.86 11.95 -1.57
C GLY A 17 13.06 10.93 -2.35
N LEU A 18 13.55 9.70 -2.38
CA LEU A 18 12.95 8.54 -3.04
C LEU A 18 12.87 7.38 -2.05
N GLY A 19 11.85 6.58 -2.18
CA GLY A 19 11.72 5.31 -1.46
C GLY A 19 11.19 4.23 -2.38
N VAL A 20 11.74 3.04 -2.29
CA VAL A 20 11.42 1.92 -3.18
C VAL A 20 11.28 0.62 -2.40
N ILE A 21 10.22 -0.11 -2.66
CA ILE A 21 10.06 -1.49 -2.23
C ILE A 21 9.52 -2.32 -3.40
N THR A 22 10.23 -3.38 -3.76
CA THR A 22 9.82 -4.31 -4.82
C THR A 22 10.15 -5.73 -4.43
N SER A 23 9.84 -6.69 -5.30
CA SER A 23 10.27 -8.09 -5.12
C SER A 23 11.80 -8.30 -5.14
N LEU A 24 12.58 -7.26 -5.45
CA LEU A 24 14.04 -7.29 -5.43
C LEU A 24 14.63 -6.91 -4.07
N GLY A 25 13.88 -6.19 -3.23
CA GLY A 25 14.33 -5.77 -1.91
C GLY A 25 13.62 -4.54 -1.37
N VAL A 26 14.07 -4.11 -0.20
CA VAL A 26 13.63 -2.89 0.48
C VAL A 26 14.70 -1.82 0.30
N GLY A 27 14.26 -0.63 -0.08
CA GLY A 27 15.12 0.53 -0.25
C GLY A 27 15.72 0.66 -1.64
N THR A 28 16.08 1.88 -1.96
CA THR A 28 16.66 2.27 -3.25
C THR A 28 17.96 1.52 -3.54
N LYS A 29 18.80 1.34 -2.52
CA LYS A 29 20.11 0.66 -2.66
C LYS A 29 19.94 -0.81 -3.04
N ASP A 30 19.13 -1.57 -2.31
CA ASP A 30 18.97 -3.02 -2.56
C ASP A 30 18.34 -3.27 -3.92
N ASN A 31 17.37 -2.45 -4.30
CA ASN A 31 16.74 -2.52 -5.61
C ASN A 31 17.73 -2.20 -6.74
N TRP A 32 18.56 -1.16 -6.57
CA TRP A 32 19.57 -0.79 -7.55
C TRP A 32 20.64 -1.87 -7.73
N ASP A 33 21.15 -2.40 -6.61
CA ASP A 33 22.14 -3.48 -6.63
C ASP A 33 21.62 -4.75 -7.30
N ALA A 34 20.33 -5.06 -7.07
CA ALA A 34 19.67 -6.20 -7.70
C ALA A 34 19.49 -6.00 -9.21
N LEU A 35 18.99 -4.84 -9.61
CA LEU A 35 18.80 -4.48 -11.03
C LEU A 35 20.12 -4.45 -11.78
N SER A 36 21.15 -3.80 -11.21
CA SER A 36 22.49 -3.68 -11.82
C SER A 36 23.17 -5.04 -11.98
N ALA A 37 22.88 -5.98 -11.06
CA ALA A 37 23.39 -7.36 -11.14
C ALA A 37 22.54 -8.27 -12.06
N GLY A 38 21.51 -7.76 -12.71
CA GLY A 38 20.59 -8.54 -13.55
C GLY A 38 19.78 -9.57 -12.78
N ARG A 39 19.57 -9.39 -11.47
CA ARG A 39 18.75 -10.30 -10.67
C ARG A 39 17.27 -10.14 -11.01
N SER A 40 16.56 -11.26 -11.11
CA SER A 40 15.10 -11.27 -11.31
C SER A 40 14.39 -11.28 -9.96
N GLY A 41 13.38 -10.42 -9.81
CA GLY A 41 12.45 -10.47 -8.69
C GLY A 41 11.24 -11.36 -8.96
N ILE A 42 11.19 -12.07 -10.08
CA ILE A 42 10.12 -13.03 -10.41
C ILE A 42 10.49 -14.41 -9.86
N HIS A 43 9.63 -14.94 -9.01
CA HIS A 43 9.84 -16.23 -8.35
C HIS A 43 8.51 -16.98 -8.13
N PRO A 44 8.53 -18.27 -7.74
CA PRO A 44 7.31 -19.01 -7.44
C PRO A 44 6.48 -18.33 -6.34
N ILE A 45 5.18 -18.22 -6.55
CA ILE A 45 4.24 -17.68 -5.57
C ILE A 45 4.15 -18.65 -4.39
N ARG A 46 4.35 -18.14 -3.17
CA ARG A 46 4.32 -18.90 -1.91
C ARG A 46 3.20 -18.48 -0.96
N ARG A 47 2.52 -17.37 -1.25
CA ARG A 47 1.50 -16.78 -0.38
C ARG A 47 0.18 -17.54 -0.35
N PHE A 48 -0.09 -18.31 -1.39
CA PHE A 48 -1.30 -19.12 -1.53
C PHE A 48 -1.04 -20.31 -2.46
N PRO A 49 -1.86 -21.40 -2.40
CA PRO A 49 -1.75 -22.53 -3.32
C PRO A 49 -1.96 -22.09 -4.77
N THR A 50 -1.09 -22.57 -5.66
CA THR A 50 -1.11 -22.18 -7.09
C THR A 50 -1.32 -23.39 -8.03
N ASP A 51 -1.66 -24.57 -7.50
CA ASP A 51 -1.72 -25.82 -8.26
C ASP A 51 -2.70 -25.75 -9.43
N ASP A 52 -3.82 -25.06 -9.23
CA ASP A 52 -4.89 -24.89 -10.22
C ASP A 52 -4.72 -23.62 -11.09
N LEU A 53 -3.62 -22.87 -10.92
CA LEU A 53 -3.39 -21.64 -11.66
C LEU A 53 -2.51 -21.86 -12.89
N LYS A 54 -2.82 -21.16 -13.98
CA LYS A 54 -2.00 -21.15 -15.20
C LYS A 54 -0.63 -20.50 -14.98
N THR A 55 -0.57 -19.46 -14.14
CA THR A 55 0.66 -18.74 -13.79
C THR A 55 0.97 -19.00 -12.32
N ARG A 56 2.18 -19.47 -12.05
CA ARG A 56 2.66 -19.84 -10.69
C ARG A 56 3.84 -19.01 -10.22
N ILE A 57 4.20 -18.00 -10.99
CA ILE A 57 5.31 -17.08 -10.69
C ILE A 57 4.80 -15.65 -10.67
N SER A 58 5.38 -14.83 -9.79
CA SER A 58 5.09 -13.39 -9.67
C SER A 58 6.24 -12.66 -8.98
N GLY A 59 6.27 -11.35 -9.08
CA GLY A 59 7.13 -10.48 -8.29
C GLY A 59 6.47 -10.14 -6.95
N THR A 60 6.43 -11.10 -6.02
CA THR A 60 5.84 -10.88 -4.70
C THR A 60 6.87 -10.35 -3.70
N VAL A 61 6.41 -9.53 -2.75
CA VAL A 61 7.23 -8.96 -1.66
C VAL A 61 7.13 -9.91 -0.47
N ASP A 62 7.89 -11.02 -0.49
CA ASP A 62 7.76 -12.12 0.48
C ASP A 62 8.50 -11.87 1.79
N PHE A 63 9.37 -10.86 1.84
CA PHE A 63 10.11 -10.47 3.05
C PHE A 63 9.28 -9.60 4.01
N LEU A 64 8.14 -9.09 3.60
CA LEU A 64 7.13 -8.57 4.51
C LEU A 64 6.27 -9.73 5.00
N ASP A 65 6.22 -9.91 6.32
CA ASP A 65 5.33 -10.92 6.90
C ASP A 65 3.88 -10.60 6.56
N SER A 66 3.34 -11.37 5.65
CA SER A 66 1.98 -11.20 5.13
C SER A 66 1.08 -12.40 5.44
N SER A 67 1.54 -13.35 6.26
CA SER A 67 0.87 -14.61 6.54
C SER A 67 -0.55 -14.41 7.09
N ASP A 68 -0.73 -13.37 7.92
CA ASP A 68 -2.01 -13.03 8.54
C ASP A 68 -2.58 -11.67 8.09
N LYS A 69 -1.95 -11.02 7.10
CA LYS A 69 -2.32 -9.67 6.66
C LYS A 69 -3.16 -9.71 5.39
N GLY A 70 -4.26 -8.97 5.41
CA GLY A 70 -5.03 -8.70 4.20
C GLY A 70 -4.29 -7.74 3.24
N PRO A 71 -4.78 -7.63 1.97
CA PRO A 71 -4.16 -6.77 0.95
C PRO A 71 -4.00 -5.31 1.39
N SER A 72 -4.96 -4.77 2.12
CA SER A 72 -4.93 -3.39 2.64
C SER A 72 -3.77 -3.15 3.60
N ALA A 73 -3.56 -4.08 4.55
CA ALA A 73 -2.47 -3.97 5.51
C ALA A 73 -1.10 -4.03 4.84
N LEU A 74 -0.94 -4.93 3.85
CA LEU A 74 0.30 -5.03 3.09
C LEU A 74 0.57 -3.78 2.25
N THR A 75 -0.46 -3.24 1.59
CA THR A 75 -0.34 -1.99 0.82
C THR A 75 0.07 -0.83 1.73
N TYR A 76 -0.53 -0.73 2.93
CA TYR A 76 -0.15 0.26 3.91
C TYR A 76 1.33 0.12 4.32
N GLU A 77 1.80 -1.07 4.67
CA GLU A 77 3.18 -1.30 5.09
C GLU A 77 4.20 -0.98 3.99
N MET A 78 3.90 -1.36 2.76
CA MET A 78 4.75 -1.01 1.62
C MET A 78 4.81 0.51 1.43
N ALA A 79 3.68 1.19 1.50
CA ALA A 79 3.62 2.64 1.36
C ALA A 79 4.31 3.37 2.54
N GLU A 80 4.13 2.88 3.77
CA GLU A 80 4.81 3.42 4.96
C GLU A 80 6.32 3.27 4.86
N ALA A 81 6.82 2.09 4.47
CA ALA A 81 8.24 1.83 4.31
C ALA A 81 8.87 2.74 3.25
N THR A 82 8.23 2.88 2.08
CA THR A 82 8.73 3.75 1.00
C THR A 82 8.66 5.23 1.36
N ALA A 83 7.60 5.67 2.03
CA ALA A 83 7.49 7.06 2.49
C ALA A 83 8.54 7.38 3.56
N THR A 84 8.79 6.46 4.50
CA THR A 84 9.81 6.63 5.53
C THR A 84 11.21 6.77 4.91
N GLU A 85 11.56 5.94 3.93
CA GLU A 85 12.83 6.05 3.22
C GLU A 85 12.95 7.40 2.50
N ALA A 86 11.92 7.81 1.76
CA ALA A 86 11.92 9.06 1.01
C ALA A 86 12.05 10.29 1.92
N LEU A 87 11.38 10.29 3.07
CA LEU A 87 11.50 11.38 4.06
C LEU A 87 12.89 11.42 4.68
N ALA A 88 13.45 10.26 5.03
CA ALA A 88 14.82 10.19 5.57
C ALA A 88 15.85 10.70 4.56
N GLU A 89 15.74 10.35 3.28
CA GLU A 89 16.61 10.85 2.22
C GLU A 89 16.44 12.36 2.01
N ALA A 90 15.22 12.88 2.16
CA ALA A 90 14.95 14.32 2.12
C ALA A 90 15.45 15.09 3.36
N GLY A 91 15.98 14.39 4.38
CA GLY A 91 16.43 15.00 5.64
C GLY A 91 15.27 15.44 6.55
N LEU A 92 14.10 14.84 6.40
CA LEU A 92 12.90 15.09 7.21
C LEU A 92 12.72 14.01 8.26
N GLY A 93 12.37 14.38 9.48
CA GLY A 93 11.98 13.47 10.55
C GLY A 93 10.52 13.06 10.49
N ASP A 94 10.16 12.14 11.38
CA ASP A 94 8.76 11.73 11.58
C ASP A 94 7.90 12.94 12.01
N GLY A 95 6.82 13.18 11.26
CA GLY A 95 5.90 14.29 11.51
C GLY A 95 6.33 15.65 10.96
N ASP A 96 7.50 15.76 10.34
CA ASP A 96 8.01 17.03 9.81
C ASP A 96 7.55 17.33 8.37
N PHE A 97 6.85 16.40 7.74
CA PHE A 97 6.58 16.52 6.31
C PHE A 97 5.66 17.70 5.97
N GLY A 98 4.68 18.06 6.69
CA GLY A 98 3.82 19.23 6.50
C GLY A 98 3.33 19.54 5.07
N GLY A 99 3.57 18.65 4.12
CA GLY A 99 3.15 18.74 2.72
C GLY A 99 1.86 17.93 2.45
N PRO A 100 1.26 18.06 1.24
CA PRO A 100 0.10 17.25 0.85
C PRO A 100 0.49 15.81 0.52
N LEU A 101 -0.41 14.86 0.78
CA LEU A 101 -0.24 13.46 0.42
C LEU A 101 -1.11 13.10 -0.80
N PHE A 102 -0.48 12.51 -1.80
CA PHE A 102 -1.13 11.90 -2.96
C PHE A 102 -0.72 10.42 -3.01
N LEU A 103 -1.67 9.53 -2.85
CA LEU A 103 -1.46 8.09 -2.88
C LEU A 103 -2.12 7.49 -4.10
N ALA A 104 -1.34 6.84 -4.97
CA ALA A 104 -1.88 5.94 -5.98
C ALA A 104 -1.90 4.51 -5.42
N ALA A 105 -3.08 3.93 -5.29
CA ALA A 105 -3.25 2.59 -4.76
C ALA A 105 -4.26 1.78 -5.58
N PRO A 106 -4.10 0.46 -5.70
CA PRO A 106 -5.13 -0.38 -6.28
C PRO A 106 -6.40 -0.33 -5.40
N PRO A 107 -7.58 -0.63 -5.96
CA PRO A 107 -8.78 -0.82 -5.15
C PRO A 107 -8.54 -1.83 -4.05
N VAL A 108 -8.92 -1.48 -2.82
CA VAL A 108 -8.78 -2.39 -1.69
C VAL A 108 -9.88 -3.44 -1.76
N GLU A 109 -9.49 -4.70 -1.67
CA GLU A 109 -10.43 -5.82 -1.63
C GLU A 109 -10.37 -6.51 -0.26
N LEU A 110 -11.52 -7.00 0.17
CA LEU A 110 -11.59 -7.94 1.29
C LEU A 110 -10.81 -9.20 0.96
N SER A 111 -9.97 -9.65 1.87
CA SER A 111 -9.32 -10.95 1.76
C SER A 111 -10.35 -12.09 1.74
N TRP A 112 -9.95 -13.27 1.27
CA TRP A 112 -10.81 -14.45 1.35
C TRP A 112 -11.23 -14.76 2.78
N ARG A 113 -10.33 -14.57 3.75
CA ARG A 113 -10.59 -14.77 5.18
C ARG A 113 -11.69 -13.84 5.65
N ASP A 114 -11.57 -12.54 5.38
CA ASP A 114 -12.57 -11.53 5.75
C ASP A 114 -13.93 -11.83 5.12
N ARG A 115 -13.95 -12.27 3.85
CA ARG A 115 -15.19 -12.67 3.17
C ARG A 115 -15.85 -13.87 3.84
N PHE A 116 -15.04 -14.87 4.27
CA PHE A 116 -15.55 -16.02 5.02
C PHE A 116 -16.09 -15.62 6.38
N ASP A 117 -15.41 -14.73 7.09
CA ASP A 117 -15.85 -14.27 8.39
C ASP A 117 -17.16 -13.48 8.28
N LEU A 118 -17.27 -12.55 7.32
CA LEU A 118 -18.52 -11.87 7.02
C LEU A 118 -19.64 -12.85 6.64
N TYR A 119 -19.34 -13.88 5.86
CA TYR A 119 -20.30 -14.91 5.48
C TYR A 119 -20.79 -15.70 6.68
N ARG A 120 -19.93 -15.97 7.69
CA ARG A 120 -20.27 -16.68 8.91
C ARG A 120 -21.06 -15.83 9.90
N MET A 121 -20.92 -14.51 9.85
CA MET A 121 -21.65 -13.58 10.72
C MET A 121 -23.18 -13.61 10.51
N SER A 122 -23.65 -14.14 9.38
CA SER A 122 -25.08 -14.28 9.10
C SER A 122 -25.46 -15.73 8.76
N THR A 123 -26.64 -16.12 9.18
CA THR A 123 -27.30 -17.37 8.75
C THR A 123 -28.38 -17.10 7.70
N GLU A 124 -28.67 -15.84 7.41
CA GLU A 124 -29.74 -15.42 6.51
C GLU A 124 -29.26 -15.37 5.05
N GLY A 125 -30.03 -15.97 4.18
CA GLY A 125 -29.72 -16.01 2.74
C GLY A 125 -28.67 -17.05 2.36
N ALA A 126 -28.30 -17.04 1.08
CA ALA A 126 -27.27 -17.89 0.50
C ALA A 126 -26.35 -17.11 -0.42
N GLY A 127 -25.15 -17.61 -0.66
CA GLY A 127 -24.16 -17.00 -1.57
C GLY A 127 -23.86 -15.56 -1.21
N TYR A 128 -23.84 -14.68 -2.21
CA TYR A 128 -23.49 -13.26 -2.04
C TYR A 128 -24.44 -12.51 -1.11
N ARG A 129 -25.73 -12.85 -1.08
CA ARG A 129 -26.70 -12.24 -0.18
C ARG A 129 -26.35 -12.48 1.29
N ARG A 130 -25.90 -13.68 1.64
CA ARG A 130 -25.49 -14.01 3.01
C ARG A 130 -24.26 -13.17 3.43
N LEU A 131 -23.31 -12.98 2.54
CA LEU A 131 -22.15 -12.12 2.78
C LEU A 131 -22.59 -10.67 3.05
N LEU A 132 -23.47 -10.10 2.24
CA LEU A 132 -24.00 -8.75 2.45
C LEU A 132 -24.76 -8.62 3.77
N THR A 133 -25.56 -9.62 4.13
CA THR A 133 -26.29 -9.63 5.41
C THR A 133 -25.32 -9.71 6.61
N GLY A 134 -24.19 -10.38 6.45
CA GLY A 134 -23.12 -10.36 7.46
C GLY A 134 -22.43 -9.01 7.54
N ALA A 135 -22.15 -8.40 6.39
CA ALA A 135 -21.43 -7.13 6.32
C ALA A 135 -22.16 -5.93 6.95
N VAL A 136 -23.49 -5.96 7.05
CA VAL A 136 -24.26 -4.88 7.72
C VAL A 136 -24.38 -5.04 9.23
N LYS A 137 -23.80 -6.08 9.81
CA LYS A 137 -23.81 -6.28 11.27
C LYS A 137 -22.82 -5.36 11.97
N PRO A 138 -23.12 -4.92 13.21
CA PRO A 138 -22.18 -4.06 13.97
C PRO A 138 -20.79 -4.65 14.13
N GLU A 139 -20.68 -5.97 14.28
CA GLU A 139 -19.41 -6.69 14.42
C GLU A 139 -18.53 -6.62 13.17
N ALA A 140 -19.12 -6.26 12.03
CA ALA A 140 -18.40 -6.06 10.79
C ALA A 140 -17.80 -4.65 10.62
N SER A 141 -18.02 -3.74 11.57
CA SER A 141 -17.59 -2.34 11.45
C SER A 141 -16.09 -2.18 11.23
N GLY A 142 -15.25 -3.02 11.88
CA GLY A 142 -13.79 -2.98 11.70
C GLY A 142 -13.30 -3.24 10.28
N TYR A 143 -14.09 -3.93 9.46
CA TYR A 143 -13.72 -4.13 8.04
C TYR A 143 -13.84 -2.84 7.22
N TYR A 144 -14.76 -1.94 7.56
CA TYR A 144 -14.92 -0.67 6.85
C TYR A 144 -13.69 0.23 7.01
N GLU A 145 -13.11 0.28 8.20
CA GLU A 145 -11.94 1.11 8.49
C GLU A 145 -10.72 0.70 7.66
N THR A 146 -10.60 -0.59 7.32
CA THR A 146 -9.45 -1.13 6.60
C THR A 146 -9.69 -1.29 5.10
N THR A 147 -10.95 -1.27 4.64
CA THR A 147 -11.30 -1.57 3.24
C THR A 147 -11.88 -0.38 2.48
N GLN A 148 -12.06 0.76 3.12
CA GLN A 148 -12.43 1.98 2.40
C GLN A 148 -11.27 2.47 1.54
N PHE A 149 -11.59 2.99 0.35
CA PHE A 149 -10.60 3.41 -0.64
C PHE A 149 -9.60 4.45 -0.10
N GLY A 150 -10.02 5.35 0.77
CA GLY A 150 -9.17 6.38 1.39
C GLY A 150 -8.40 5.92 2.62
N SER A 151 -8.75 4.80 3.24
CA SER A 151 -8.25 4.44 4.57
C SER A 151 -6.72 4.30 4.68
N ILE A 152 -6.06 3.87 3.61
CA ILE A 152 -4.59 3.77 3.59
C ILE A 152 -3.98 5.18 3.59
N ALA A 153 -4.50 6.08 2.76
CA ALA A 153 -4.01 7.45 2.68
C ALA A 153 -4.26 8.23 3.98
N ASP A 154 -5.43 8.05 4.62
CA ASP A 154 -5.75 8.67 5.91
C ASP A 154 -4.75 8.22 6.99
N ARG A 155 -4.49 6.92 7.10
CA ARG A 155 -3.50 6.38 8.06
C ARG A 155 -2.07 6.87 7.81
N LEU A 156 -1.67 6.98 6.53
CA LEU A 156 -0.36 7.53 6.17
C LEU A 156 -0.30 9.04 6.48
N ALA A 157 -1.38 9.76 6.23
CA ALA A 157 -1.47 11.18 6.55
C ALA A 157 -1.30 11.44 8.05
N ASP A 158 -1.96 10.64 8.89
CA ASP A 158 -1.82 10.69 10.36
C ASP A 158 -0.39 10.33 10.79
N ARG A 159 0.18 9.29 10.18
CA ARG A 159 1.53 8.80 10.51
C ARG A 159 2.62 9.83 10.22
N PHE A 160 2.53 10.54 9.10
CA PHE A 160 3.56 11.47 8.64
C PHE A 160 3.24 12.95 8.86
N GLY A 161 2.12 13.28 9.48
CA GLY A 161 1.72 14.66 9.77
C GLY A 161 1.49 15.49 8.50
N THR A 162 0.84 14.92 7.49
CA THR A 162 0.63 15.59 6.21
C THR A 162 -0.38 16.73 6.34
N ARG A 163 -0.28 17.71 5.44
CA ARG A 163 -1.14 18.91 5.46
C ARG A 163 -2.35 18.73 4.53
N GLY A 164 -3.52 19.04 5.05
CA GLY A 164 -4.79 18.94 4.32
C GLY A 164 -5.29 17.50 4.24
N LEU A 165 -6.39 17.30 3.51
CA LEU A 165 -6.95 15.96 3.28
C LEU A 165 -6.08 15.20 2.27
N PRO A 166 -5.72 13.94 2.54
CA PRO A 166 -5.00 13.12 1.58
C PRO A 166 -5.87 12.81 0.36
N ILE A 167 -5.24 12.65 -0.79
CA ILE A 167 -5.91 12.32 -2.04
C ILE A 167 -5.49 10.92 -2.46
N THR A 168 -6.46 10.01 -2.57
CA THR A 168 -6.25 8.68 -3.11
C THR A 168 -6.68 8.61 -4.58
N LEU A 169 -5.79 8.09 -5.41
CA LEU A 169 -6.00 7.87 -6.83
C LEU A 169 -6.02 6.36 -7.10
N SER A 170 -6.95 5.89 -7.95
CA SER A 170 -6.99 4.52 -8.44
C SER A 170 -6.92 4.51 -9.96
N THR A 171 -6.25 3.52 -10.49
CA THR A 171 -6.17 3.23 -11.95
C THR A 171 -7.19 2.14 -12.31
#